data_d021e4bc64002a42c180dfe36b873129
#
_entry.id   d021e4bc64002a42c180dfe36b873129
#
_cell.length_a   1.000
_cell.length_b   1.000
_cell.length_c   1.000
_cell.angle_alpha   90.00
_cell.angle_beta   90.00
_cell.angle_gamma   90.00
#
_symmetry.space_group_name_H-M   'P 1'
#
loop_
_entity.id
_entity.type
_entity.pdbx_description
1 polymer ?
#
loop_
_entity_poly.entity_id
_entity_poly.type
_entity_poly.pdbx_seq_one_letter_code
_entity_poly.pdbx_strand_id
1 'polypeptide(L)'
;MPLTPQQETAVYNRGGSLLVSAAAGSGKTKVLVERLFSYMEQEGCQVDDFLIITYTKAAAAELRGKIAQELTRRVAERPGDGHLRRQMLRVYQADIKTVDAFCAGLLRENVHLLPPVEEHSLTPDFRVLDEQEAALLRQRVLGRVLEDFYAGIVEDENARLLAETLGAGRDDRALEALVLDLHQKTQSHPHPLRWLEELKRDWARTPGHLPDTGCGRYLMEDALRKADFWSRRLTQAVEDMADYPAVYKAYGDRFLEAAQALEHLRDKAEQGWDSLGQAVPVFRRMGAVRGDENAACRDRSKAVLEQCKKALKDIQATFSVPEEELLEDLRQMAPAMLALLSLTARFTLRYQAEKVRRNVMDFSDQEHYAIDLLTDGQGQPTD
;
A
#
# COMPACT_ATOMS: atom_id res chain seq x y z
N MET A 1 -33.73 -10.16 11.77
CA MET A 1 -33.54 -11.20 10.74
C MET A 1 -32.45 -12.14 11.25
N PRO A 2 -32.60 -13.47 11.14
CA PRO A 2 -31.55 -14.41 11.47
C PRO A 2 -30.29 -14.14 10.62
N LEU A 3 -29.14 -14.62 11.09
CA LEU A 3 -27.89 -14.59 10.33
C LEU A 3 -27.93 -15.65 9.24
N THR A 4 -27.27 -15.43 8.12
CA THR A 4 -27.01 -16.47 7.13
C THR A 4 -25.89 -17.39 7.62
N PRO A 5 -25.75 -18.63 7.10
CA PRO A 5 -24.67 -19.54 7.51
C PRO A 5 -23.25 -18.91 7.38
N GLN A 6 -23.05 -18.13 6.32
CA GLN A 6 -21.77 -17.41 6.11
C GLN A 6 -21.55 -16.29 7.14
N GLN A 7 -22.61 -15.57 7.52
CA GLN A 7 -22.56 -14.57 8.57
C GLN A 7 -22.32 -15.22 9.94
N GLU A 8 -22.95 -16.35 10.23
CA GLU A 8 -22.72 -17.13 11.46
C GLU A 8 -21.26 -17.60 11.56
N THR A 9 -20.70 -18.11 10.45
CA THR A 9 -19.29 -18.47 10.39
C THR A 9 -18.40 -17.26 10.74
N ALA A 10 -18.68 -16.07 10.19
CA ALA A 10 -17.92 -14.86 10.47
C ALA A 10 -18.08 -14.39 11.93
N VAL A 11 -19.25 -14.55 12.53
CA VAL A 11 -19.52 -14.18 13.95
C VAL A 11 -18.78 -15.08 14.92
N TYR A 12 -18.79 -16.39 14.68
CA TYR A 12 -18.30 -17.38 15.67
C TYR A 12 -16.89 -17.91 15.36
N ASN A 13 -16.29 -17.55 14.22
CA ASN A 13 -14.89 -17.90 13.94
C ASN A 13 -13.97 -17.32 15.03
N ARG A 14 -13.04 -18.13 15.55
CA ARG A 14 -12.04 -17.76 16.54
C ARG A 14 -10.66 -18.12 16.03
N GLY A 15 -9.71 -17.28 16.44
CA GLY A 15 -8.31 -17.43 16.07
C GLY A 15 -7.94 -16.93 14.67
N GLY A 16 -6.74 -16.40 14.54
CA GLY A 16 -6.19 -15.88 13.29
C GLY A 16 -6.87 -14.63 12.74
N SER A 17 -6.47 -14.25 11.54
CA SER A 17 -7.04 -13.10 10.81
C SER A 17 -8.27 -13.53 10.00
N LEU A 18 -9.35 -12.74 10.07
CA LEU A 18 -10.58 -12.96 9.32
C LEU A 18 -10.85 -11.79 8.37
N LEU A 19 -10.83 -12.05 7.07
CA LEU A 19 -11.24 -11.09 6.05
C LEU A 19 -12.70 -11.33 5.65
N VAL A 20 -13.56 -10.32 5.84
CA VAL A 20 -14.97 -10.35 5.44
C VAL A 20 -15.18 -9.48 4.20
N SER A 21 -15.29 -10.11 3.04
CA SER A 21 -15.62 -9.45 1.78
C SER A 21 -17.11 -9.56 1.49
N ALA A 22 -17.78 -8.41 1.35
CA ALA A 22 -19.22 -8.39 1.14
C ALA A 22 -19.67 -7.07 0.48
N ALA A 23 -20.73 -7.14 -0.36
CA ALA A 23 -21.31 -5.98 -1.03
C ALA A 23 -21.92 -4.96 -0.05
N ALA A 24 -22.20 -3.74 -0.53
CA ALA A 24 -22.93 -2.75 0.25
C ALA A 24 -24.32 -3.30 0.63
N GLY A 25 -24.79 -3.03 1.85
CA GLY A 25 -26.10 -3.53 2.33
C GLY A 25 -26.14 -5.00 2.76
N SER A 26 -25.07 -5.77 2.63
CA SER A 26 -25.00 -7.19 3.01
C SER A 26 -24.99 -7.47 4.52
N GLY A 27 -25.05 -6.43 5.34
CA GLY A 27 -25.07 -6.57 6.80
C GLY A 27 -23.70 -6.68 7.48
N LYS A 28 -22.59 -6.21 6.85
CA LYS A 28 -21.23 -6.20 7.45
C LYS A 28 -21.20 -5.64 8.88
N THR A 29 -21.82 -4.49 9.09
CA THR A 29 -21.89 -3.85 10.41
C THR A 29 -22.65 -4.70 11.42
N LYS A 30 -23.71 -5.38 10.99
CA LYS A 30 -24.46 -6.30 11.86
C LYS A 30 -23.57 -7.48 12.28
N VAL A 31 -22.86 -8.08 11.33
CA VAL A 31 -21.92 -9.19 11.62
C VAL A 31 -20.83 -8.75 12.59
N LEU A 32 -20.26 -7.53 12.41
CA LEU A 32 -19.27 -6.99 13.33
C LEU A 32 -19.83 -6.83 14.75
N VAL A 33 -21.02 -6.23 14.88
CA VAL A 33 -21.67 -6.04 16.19
C VAL A 33 -21.99 -7.40 16.85
N GLU A 34 -22.59 -8.35 16.12
CA GLU A 34 -22.88 -9.68 16.65
C GLU A 34 -21.59 -10.43 17.05
N ARG A 35 -20.51 -10.30 16.28
CA ARG A 35 -19.21 -10.88 16.64
C ARG A 35 -18.67 -10.30 17.93
N LEU A 36 -18.72 -8.98 18.10
CA LEU A 36 -18.33 -8.31 19.35
C LEU A 36 -19.11 -8.85 20.55
N PHE A 37 -20.45 -8.95 20.41
CA PHE A 37 -21.30 -9.49 21.44
C PHE A 37 -21.01 -10.97 21.74
N SER A 38 -20.68 -11.75 20.72
CA SER A 38 -20.33 -13.16 20.93
C SER A 38 -19.06 -13.33 21.76
N TYR A 39 -18.07 -12.43 21.64
CA TYR A 39 -16.89 -12.41 22.52
C TYR A 39 -17.25 -12.01 23.96
N MET A 40 -18.05 -10.95 24.10
CA MET A 40 -18.47 -10.49 25.42
C MET A 40 -19.29 -11.54 26.19
N GLU A 41 -20.18 -12.26 25.51
CA GLU A 41 -21.08 -13.23 26.14
C GLU A 41 -20.46 -14.61 26.34
N GLN A 42 -19.62 -15.07 25.44
CA GLN A 42 -19.04 -16.42 25.47
C GLN A 42 -17.67 -16.47 26.18
N GLU A 43 -16.89 -15.40 26.05
CA GLU A 43 -15.51 -15.33 26.53
C GLU A 43 -15.32 -14.33 27.67
N GLY A 44 -16.38 -13.57 28.00
CA GLY A 44 -16.36 -12.62 29.11
C GLY A 44 -15.55 -11.34 28.84
N CYS A 45 -15.17 -11.09 27.58
CA CYS A 45 -14.46 -9.87 27.19
C CYS A 45 -15.26 -8.62 27.52
N GLN A 46 -14.59 -7.51 27.77
CA GLN A 46 -15.20 -6.21 27.94
C GLN A 46 -15.23 -5.48 26.59
N VAL A 47 -16.15 -4.53 26.40
CA VAL A 47 -16.23 -3.75 25.14
C VAL A 47 -15.00 -2.88 24.92
N ASP A 48 -14.32 -2.49 25.98
CA ASP A 48 -13.08 -1.72 25.98
C ASP A 48 -11.81 -2.56 25.82
N ASP A 49 -11.92 -3.90 25.76
CA ASP A 49 -10.83 -4.79 25.35
C ASP A 49 -10.61 -4.79 23.82
N PHE A 50 -11.50 -4.12 23.07
CA PHE A 50 -11.47 -4.11 21.61
C PHE A 50 -11.05 -2.77 21.06
N LEU A 51 -10.10 -2.77 20.11
CA LEU A 51 -9.82 -1.64 19.25
C LEU A 51 -10.64 -1.76 17.97
N ILE A 52 -11.53 -0.78 17.72
CA ILE A 52 -12.40 -0.75 16.54
C ILE A 52 -12.08 0.50 15.73
N ILE A 53 -11.45 0.29 14.58
CA ILE A 53 -11.00 1.38 13.70
C ILE A 53 -11.99 1.60 12.54
N THR A 54 -12.25 2.85 12.24
CA THR A 54 -13.06 3.29 11.11
C THR A 54 -12.34 4.39 10.32
N TYR A 55 -12.78 4.64 9.08
CA TYR A 55 -12.18 5.69 8.24
C TYR A 55 -12.70 7.10 8.57
N THR A 56 -13.90 7.22 9.15
CA THR A 56 -14.49 8.53 9.43
C THR A 56 -15.02 8.64 10.85
N LYS A 57 -14.96 9.85 11.43
CA LYS A 57 -15.54 10.14 12.74
C LYS A 57 -17.04 9.83 12.80
N ALA A 58 -17.76 10.08 11.69
CA ALA A 58 -19.18 9.76 11.58
C ALA A 58 -19.43 8.25 11.66
N ALA A 59 -18.65 7.43 10.96
CA ALA A 59 -18.77 5.97 11.02
C ALA A 59 -18.45 5.42 12.41
N ALA A 60 -17.44 5.97 13.09
CA ALA A 60 -17.11 5.60 14.47
C ALA A 60 -18.27 5.93 15.44
N ALA A 61 -18.84 7.14 15.33
CA ALA A 61 -19.98 7.55 16.14
C ALA A 61 -21.23 6.69 15.87
N GLU A 62 -21.53 6.40 14.59
CA GLU A 62 -22.63 5.52 14.20
C GLU A 62 -22.45 4.11 14.76
N LEU A 63 -21.25 3.55 14.65
CA LEU A 63 -20.96 2.21 15.15
C LEU A 63 -21.07 2.14 16.67
N ARG A 64 -20.56 3.14 17.41
CA ARG A 64 -20.73 3.25 18.86
C ARG A 64 -22.20 3.33 19.23
N GLY A 65 -23.01 4.11 18.51
CA GLY A 65 -24.44 4.19 18.72
C GLY A 65 -25.16 2.85 18.52
N LYS A 66 -24.79 2.09 17.48
CA LYS A 66 -25.34 0.75 17.21
C LYS A 66 -24.99 -0.24 18.33
N ILE A 67 -23.75 -0.22 18.81
CA ILE A 67 -23.33 -1.07 19.92
C ILE A 67 -24.08 -0.70 21.20
N ALA A 68 -24.20 0.60 21.52
CA ALA A 68 -24.94 1.07 22.69
C ALA A 68 -26.44 0.71 22.62
N GLN A 69 -27.05 0.83 21.45
CA GLN A 69 -28.45 0.45 21.22
C GLN A 69 -28.65 -1.06 21.40
N GLU A 70 -27.75 -1.87 20.87
CA GLU A 70 -27.81 -3.33 21.02
C GLU A 70 -27.58 -3.76 22.47
N LEU A 71 -26.66 -3.11 23.20
CA LEU A 71 -26.48 -3.31 24.65
C LEU A 71 -27.77 -3.02 25.41
N THR A 72 -28.42 -1.89 25.13
CA THR A 72 -29.69 -1.51 25.76
C THR A 72 -30.76 -2.58 25.54
N ARG A 73 -30.88 -3.08 24.32
CA ARG A 73 -31.83 -4.15 23.96
C ARG A 73 -31.55 -5.43 24.75
N ARG A 74 -30.29 -5.90 24.78
CA ARG A 74 -29.92 -7.15 25.49
C ARG A 74 -30.05 -7.04 27.02
N VAL A 75 -29.75 -5.89 27.59
CA VAL A 75 -29.98 -5.61 29.01
C VAL A 75 -31.49 -5.66 29.34
N ALA A 76 -32.35 -5.12 28.47
CA ALA A 76 -33.80 -5.19 28.66
C ALA A 76 -34.34 -6.63 28.60
N GLU A 77 -33.76 -7.48 27.74
CA GLU A 77 -34.10 -8.90 27.65
C GLU A 77 -33.56 -9.74 28.80
N ARG A 78 -32.43 -9.33 29.40
CA ARG A 78 -31.76 -10.02 30.50
C ARG A 78 -31.42 -9.05 31.65
N PRO A 79 -32.44 -8.57 32.39
CA PRO A 79 -32.25 -7.52 33.42
C PRO A 79 -31.32 -7.94 34.60
N GLY A 80 -31.14 -9.24 34.81
CA GLY A 80 -30.26 -9.80 35.86
C GLY A 80 -28.77 -9.86 35.45
N ASP A 81 -28.44 -9.63 34.18
CA ASP A 81 -27.07 -9.75 33.67
C ASP A 81 -26.22 -8.53 34.06
N GLY A 82 -25.46 -8.69 35.16
CA GLY A 82 -24.56 -7.64 35.64
C GLY A 82 -23.36 -7.35 34.71
N HIS A 83 -22.97 -8.33 33.87
CA HIS A 83 -21.90 -8.12 32.90
C HIS A 83 -22.35 -7.15 31.81
N LEU A 84 -23.49 -7.42 31.14
CA LEU A 84 -24.03 -6.55 30.12
C LEU A 84 -24.33 -5.12 30.61
N ARG A 85 -24.80 -4.97 31.85
CA ARG A 85 -25.01 -3.65 32.45
C ARG A 85 -23.70 -2.84 32.58
N ARG A 86 -22.60 -3.48 32.96
CA ARG A 86 -21.28 -2.81 33.02
C ARG A 86 -20.81 -2.34 31.65
N GLN A 87 -21.09 -3.11 30.59
CA GLN A 87 -20.70 -2.73 29.23
C GLN A 87 -21.39 -1.42 28.75
N MET A 88 -22.60 -1.13 29.22
CA MET A 88 -23.30 0.12 28.90
C MET A 88 -22.51 1.38 29.32
N LEU A 89 -21.76 1.30 30.40
CA LEU A 89 -20.91 2.42 30.86
C LEU A 89 -19.58 2.44 30.10
N ARG A 90 -19.02 1.26 29.83
CA ARG A 90 -17.71 1.10 29.19
C ARG A 90 -17.72 1.44 27.69
N VAL A 91 -18.87 1.31 26.99
CA VAL A 91 -18.95 1.59 25.55
C VAL A 91 -18.50 3.00 25.16
N TYR A 92 -18.63 3.96 26.07
CA TYR A 92 -18.19 5.35 25.83
C TYR A 92 -16.69 5.54 26.06
N GLN A 93 -16.03 4.60 26.75
CA GLN A 93 -14.59 4.58 26.97
C GLN A 93 -13.87 3.69 25.95
N ALA A 94 -14.62 2.80 25.27
CA ALA A 94 -14.08 1.90 24.27
C ALA A 94 -13.45 2.62 23.10
N ASP A 95 -12.36 2.07 22.59
CA ASP A 95 -11.60 2.60 21.44
C ASP A 95 -12.30 2.31 20.10
N ILE A 96 -13.38 3.06 19.85
CA ILE A 96 -14.13 3.08 18.60
C ILE A 96 -13.84 4.44 17.94
N LYS A 97 -12.81 4.49 17.09
CA LYS A 97 -12.19 5.75 16.61
C LYS A 97 -11.72 5.63 15.18
N THR A 98 -11.28 6.72 14.57
CA THR A 98 -10.43 6.70 13.37
C THR A 98 -8.99 6.34 13.76
N VAL A 99 -8.18 5.91 12.79
CA VAL A 99 -6.74 5.66 13.00
C VAL A 99 -6.09 6.89 13.63
N ASP A 100 -6.26 8.07 13.02
CA ASP A 100 -5.66 9.32 13.52
C ASP A 100 -6.08 9.64 14.96
N ALA A 101 -7.38 9.45 15.30
CA ALA A 101 -7.86 9.73 16.64
C ALA A 101 -7.32 8.73 17.67
N PHE A 102 -7.06 7.48 17.26
CA PHE A 102 -6.40 6.49 18.10
C PHE A 102 -4.93 6.87 18.32
N CYS A 103 -4.18 7.12 17.25
CA CYS A 103 -2.78 7.53 17.32
C CYS A 103 -2.61 8.81 18.15
N ALA A 104 -3.43 9.84 17.92
CA ALA A 104 -3.38 11.07 18.70
C ALA A 104 -3.66 10.85 20.20
N GLY A 105 -4.56 9.94 20.55
CA GLY A 105 -4.81 9.55 21.95
C GLY A 105 -3.60 8.90 22.59
N LEU A 106 -3.06 7.86 21.93
CA LEU A 106 -1.87 7.15 22.36
C LEU A 106 -0.67 8.09 22.56
N LEU A 107 -0.46 9.01 21.60
CA LEU A 107 0.62 9.98 21.67
C LEU A 107 0.47 10.97 22.83
N ARG A 108 -0.75 11.48 23.12
CA ARG A 108 -0.95 12.39 24.25
C ARG A 108 -0.61 11.77 25.61
N GLU A 109 -0.87 10.49 25.73
CA GLU A 109 -0.58 9.75 26.96
C GLU A 109 0.91 9.42 27.10
N ASN A 110 1.60 9.19 25.97
CA ASN A 110 2.94 8.62 25.95
C ASN A 110 4.00 9.49 25.26
N VAL A 111 3.71 10.74 24.94
CA VAL A 111 4.64 11.63 24.20
C VAL A 111 6.01 11.79 24.90
N HIS A 112 6.06 11.63 26.22
CA HIS A 112 7.29 11.71 27.02
C HIS A 112 8.27 10.57 26.74
N LEU A 113 7.84 9.50 26.07
CA LEU A 113 8.69 8.38 25.64
C LEU A 113 9.33 8.63 24.27
N LEU A 114 8.84 9.62 23.50
CA LEU A 114 9.42 9.96 22.23
C LEU A 114 10.76 10.70 22.42
N PRO A 115 11.78 10.38 21.62
CA PRO A 115 13.04 11.09 21.68
C PRO A 115 12.88 12.57 21.25
N PRO A 116 13.67 13.48 21.80
CA PRO A 116 13.70 14.87 21.34
C PRO A 116 14.21 14.94 19.89
N VAL A 117 13.71 15.90 19.14
CA VAL A 117 14.22 16.25 17.81
C VAL A 117 15.02 17.54 17.95
N GLU A 118 16.33 17.47 17.65
CA GLU A 118 17.29 18.50 18.02
C GLU A 118 17.22 18.78 19.53
N GLU A 119 16.90 20.00 19.95
CA GLU A 119 16.78 20.41 21.38
C GLU A 119 15.33 20.51 21.85
N HIS A 120 14.36 20.07 21.04
CA HIS A 120 12.93 20.24 21.31
C HIS A 120 12.23 18.91 21.47
N SER A 121 11.27 18.86 22.37
CA SER A 121 10.39 17.73 22.59
C SER A 121 8.94 18.13 22.39
N LEU A 122 8.13 17.21 21.88
CA LEU A 122 6.69 17.40 21.83
C LEU A 122 6.10 17.36 23.24
N THR A 123 5.02 18.10 23.45
CA THR A 123 4.26 18.11 24.69
C THR A 123 2.84 17.56 24.45
N PRO A 124 2.13 17.06 25.50
CA PRO A 124 0.81 16.40 25.32
C PRO A 124 -0.26 17.29 24.69
N ASP A 125 -0.11 18.62 24.75
CA ASP A 125 -0.99 19.63 24.18
C ASP A 125 -0.69 19.95 22.71
N PHE A 126 0.09 19.11 22.02
CA PHE A 126 0.38 19.29 20.61
C PHE A 126 -0.91 19.46 19.79
N ARG A 127 -0.81 20.30 18.74
CA ARG A 127 -1.90 20.53 17.79
C ARG A 127 -1.64 19.78 16.48
N VAL A 128 -2.68 19.20 15.91
CA VAL A 128 -2.63 18.59 14.58
C VAL A 128 -2.93 19.66 13.54
N LEU A 129 -2.03 19.83 12.58
CA LEU A 129 -2.19 20.76 11.46
C LEU A 129 -3.26 20.25 10.50
N ASP A 130 -4.06 21.14 9.96
CA ASP A 130 -4.83 20.82 8.77
C ASP A 130 -3.94 20.81 7.50
N GLU A 131 -4.48 20.31 6.39
CA GLU A 131 -3.68 20.15 5.16
C GLU A 131 -3.19 21.50 4.59
N GLN A 132 -3.94 22.58 4.76
CA GLN A 132 -3.53 23.91 4.28
C GLN A 132 -2.38 24.47 5.12
N GLU A 133 -2.48 24.37 6.44
CA GLU A 133 -1.42 24.77 7.36
C GLU A 133 -0.13 23.95 7.13
N ALA A 134 -0.28 22.63 6.98
CA ALA A 134 0.82 21.72 6.70
C ALA A 134 1.49 22.05 5.35
N ALA A 135 0.71 22.33 4.30
CA ALA A 135 1.24 22.73 2.98
C ALA A 135 2.03 24.03 3.05
N LEU A 136 1.52 25.05 3.75
CA LEU A 136 2.22 26.31 3.94
C LEU A 136 3.54 26.15 4.71
N LEU A 137 3.54 25.28 5.73
CA LEU A 137 4.74 25.00 6.50
C LEU A 137 5.77 24.24 5.65
N ARG A 138 5.33 23.22 4.88
CA ARG A 138 6.18 22.49 3.93
C ARG A 138 6.86 23.43 2.94
N GLN A 139 6.11 24.32 2.30
CA GLN A 139 6.67 25.28 1.34
C GLN A 139 7.70 26.20 1.98
N ARG A 140 7.43 26.73 3.19
CA ARG A 140 8.37 27.61 3.91
C ARG A 140 9.68 26.90 4.27
N VAL A 141 9.58 25.65 4.76
CA VAL A 141 10.76 24.86 5.11
C VAL A 141 11.54 24.49 3.87
N LEU A 142 10.85 24.07 2.80
CA LEU A 142 11.49 23.71 1.53
C LEU A 142 12.24 24.89 0.92
N GLY A 143 11.68 26.08 0.93
CA GLY A 143 12.39 27.28 0.43
C GLY A 143 13.75 27.48 1.11
N ARG A 144 13.81 27.36 2.45
CA ARG A 144 15.09 27.46 3.20
C ARG A 144 16.05 26.33 2.86
N VAL A 145 15.54 25.10 2.72
CA VAL A 145 16.38 23.95 2.37
C VAL A 145 16.96 24.09 0.97
N LEU A 146 16.21 24.68 0.03
CA LEU A 146 16.68 24.97 -1.32
C LEU A 146 17.68 26.14 -1.33
N GLU A 147 17.48 27.18 -0.52
CA GLU A 147 18.50 28.23 -0.34
C GLU A 147 19.83 27.63 0.10
N ASP A 148 19.83 26.76 1.14
CA ASP A 148 21.01 26.04 1.60
C ASP A 148 21.60 25.11 0.53
N PHE A 149 20.75 24.45 -0.25
CA PHE A 149 21.17 23.57 -1.35
C PHE A 149 21.91 24.35 -2.44
N TYR A 150 21.37 25.48 -2.90
CA TYR A 150 22.00 26.30 -3.92
C TYR A 150 23.24 27.03 -3.41
N ALA A 151 23.30 27.38 -2.15
CA ALA A 151 24.51 27.96 -1.55
C ALA A 151 25.70 26.98 -1.57
N GLY A 152 25.43 25.66 -1.42
CA GLY A 152 26.46 24.62 -1.44
C GLY A 152 26.72 23.99 -2.82
N ILE A 153 25.98 24.37 -3.86
CA ILE A 153 25.97 23.67 -5.18
C ILE A 153 27.34 23.67 -5.89
N VAL A 154 28.18 24.68 -5.63
CA VAL A 154 29.51 24.80 -6.26
C VAL A 154 30.47 23.72 -5.75
N GLU A 155 30.29 23.28 -4.53
CA GLU A 155 31.16 22.31 -3.85
C GLU A 155 30.67 20.86 -4.00
N ASP A 156 29.40 20.68 -4.42
CA ASP A 156 28.75 19.36 -4.59
C ASP A 156 28.44 19.08 -6.06
N GLU A 157 29.25 18.23 -6.68
CA GLU A 157 29.11 17.86 -8.10
C GLU A 157 27.78 17.14 -8.38
N ASN A 158 27.29 16.31 -7.43
CA ASN A 158 26.01 15.61 -7.58
C ASN A 158 24.83 16.60 -7.51
N ALA A 159 24.91 17.60 -6.61
CA ALA A 159 23.92 18.66 -6.51
C ALA A 159 23.87 19.50 -7.80
N ARG A 160 25.05 19.82 -8.37
CA ARG A 160 25.14 20.55 -9.63
C ARG A 160 24.52 19.76 -10.77
N LEU A 161 24.84 18.46 -10.88
CA LEU A 161 24.27 17.60 -11.92
C LEU A 161 22.74 17.50 -11.78
N LEU A 162 22.20 17.36 -10.56
CA LEU A 162 20.77 17.38 -10.30
C LEU A 162 20.11 18.68 -10.83
N ALA A 163 20.71 19.83 -10.47
CA ALA A 163 20.20 21.12 -10.89
C ALA A 163 20.25 21.28 -12.43
N GLU A 164 21.36 20.89 -13.07
CA GLU A 164 21.53 20.92 -14.52
C GLU A 164 20.52 20.01 -15.24
N THR A 165 20.30 18.80 -14.75
CA THR A 165 19.34 17.83 -15.31
C THR A 165 17.90 18.36 -15.30
N LEU A 166 17.52 19.12 -14.29
CA LEU A 166 16.18 19.69 -14.15
C LEU A 166 16.03 21.07 -14.80
N GLY A 167 17.02 21.54 -15.59
CA GLY A 167 16.95 22.81 -16.32
C GLY A 167 17.36 24.02 -15.49
N ALA A 168 18.43 23.85 -14.73
CA ALA A 168 19.01 24.79 -13.78
C ALA A 168 18.85 26.29 -14.08
N GLY A 169 18.33 27.00 -13.10
CA GLY A 169 18.44 28.46 -13.00
C GLY A 169 17.38 29.27 -13.74
N ARG A 170 16.35 28.65 -14.32
CA ARG A 170 15.18 29.34 -14.87
C ARG A 170 13.88 29.08 -14.15
N ASP A 171 13.74 27.93 -13.50
CA ASP A 171 12.50 27.56 -12.79
C ASP A 171 12.74 26.41 -11.81
N ASP A 172 12.79 26.73 -10.52
CA ASP A 172 13.00 25.75 -9.44
C ASP A 172 11.76 24.87 -9.14
N ARG A 173 10.62 25.17 -9.75
CA ARG A 173 9.35 24.46 -9.49
C ARG A 173 9.42 22.98 -9.76
N ALA A 174 10.24 22.55 -10.71
CA ALA A 174 10.41 21.12 -10.99
C ALA A 174 11.13 20.40 -9.85
N LEU A 175 12.18 20.98 -9.29
CA LEU A 175 12.92 20.43 -8.16
C LEU A 175 12.06 20.46 -6.89
N GLU A 176 11.36 21.57 -6.63
CA GLU A 176 10.41 21.67 -5.50
C GLU A 176 9.35 20.57 -5.56
N ALA A 177 8.73 20.40 -6.73
CA ALA A 177 7.69 19.40 -6.94
C ALA A 177 8.21 17.97 -6.73
N LEU A 178 9.42 17.66 -7.21
CA LEU A 178 10.04 16.35 -7.03
C LEU A 178 10.37 16.06 -5.57
N VAL A 179 10.91 17.02 -4.83
CA VAL A 179 11.23 16.86 -3.41
C VAL A 179 9.95 16.63 -2.60
N LEU A 180 8.89 17.40 -2.87
CA LEU A 180 7.60 17.24 -2.17
C LEU A 180 6.92 15.92 -2.53
N ASP A 181 6.91 15.52 -3.81
CA ASP A 181 6.34 14.24 -4.26
C ASP A 181 7.09 13.06 -3.65
N LEU A 182 8.42 13.10 -3.65
CA LEU A 182 9.22 12.06 -3.04
C LEU A 182 9.02 12.01 -1.52
N HIS A 183 9.01 13.17 -0.84
CA HIS A 183 8.68 13.24 0.58
C HIS A 183 7.31 12.63 0.86
N GLN A 184 6.28 12.99 0.11
CA GLN A 184 4.92 12.44 0.28
C GLN A 184 4.90 10.92 0.10
N LYS A 185 5.59 10.38 -0.92
CA LYS A 185 5.70 8.94 -1.14
C LYS A 185 6.41 8.22 0.00
N THR A 186 7.44 8.84 0.57
CA THR A 186 8.16 8.25 1.72
C THR A 186 7.28 8.13 2.95
N GLN A 187 6.29 9.01 3.13
CA GLN A 187 5.37 8.96 4.27
C GLN A 187 4.48 7.71 4.29
N SER A 188 4.38 6.95 3.20
CA SER A 188 3.69 5.65 3.18
C SER A 188 4.50 4.50 3.82
N HIS A 189 5.78 4.75 4.16
CA HIS A 189 6.64 3.77 4.81
C HIS A 189 6.63 3.96 6.33
N PRO A 190 6.67 2.87 7.12
CA PRO A 190 6.70 2.95 8.59
C PRO A 190 7.87 3.82 9.13
N HIS A 191 9.02 3.78 8.47
CA HIS A 191 10.22 4.54 8.84
C HIS A 191 10.77 5.29 7.62
N PRO A 192 10.23 6.48 7.28
CA PRO A 192 10.55 7.21 6.05
C PRO A 192 12.04 7.50 5.83
N LEU A 193 12.72 7.96 6.86
CA LEU A 193 14.15 8.28 6.78
C LEU A 193 15.03 7.05 6.59
N ARG A 194 14.70 5.94 7.25
CA ARG A 194 15.40 4.67 7.06
C ARG A 194 15.25 4.16 5.63
N TRP A 195 14.05 4.25 5.09
CA TRP A 195 13.78 3.86 3.70
C TRP A 195 14.56 4.73 2.70
N LEU A 196 14.64 6.07 2.91
CA LEU A 196 15.47 6.96 2.10
C LEU A 196 16.95 6.58 2.15
N GLU A 197 17.47 6.21 3.32
CA GLU A 197 18.87 5.78 3.45
C GLU A 197 19.11 4.39 2.80
N GLU A 198 18.14 3.52 2.79
CA GLU A 198 18.19 2.24 2.06
C GLU A 198 18.23 2.50 0.54
N LEU A 199 17.38 3.38 0.02
CA LEU A 199 17.42 3.80 -1.38
C LEU A 199 18.74 4.44 -1.77
N LYS A 200 19.30 5.32 -0.92
CA LYS A 200 20.63 5.92 -1.18
C LYS A 200 21.70 4.85 -1.27
N ARG A 201 21.68 3.85 -0.39
CA ARG A 201 22.63 2.73 -0.45
C ARG A 201 22.46 1.91 -1.72
N ASP A 202 21.25 1.70 -2.17
CA ASP A 202 20.98 0.97 -3.42
C ASP A 202 21.46 1.75 -4.65
N TRP A 203 21.20 3.06 -4.71
CA TRP A 203 21.69 3.93 -5.79
C TRP A 203 23.20 4.15 -5.78
N ALA A 204 23.86 4.07 -4.61
CA ALA A 204 25.31 4.17 -4.52
C ALA A 204 26.04 2.90 -4.98
N ARG A 205 25.34 1.77 -5.12
CA ARG A 205 25.91 0.52 -5.64
C ARG A 205 25.85 0.55 -7.16
N THR A 206 26.93 0.14 -7.81
CA THR A 206 26.90 -0.12 -9.24
C THR A 206 26.44 -1.58 -9.43
N PRO A 207 25.21 -1.82 -9.89
CA PRO A 207 24.75 -3.20 -10.07
C PRO A 207 25.48 -3.83 -11.25
N GLY A 208 25.78 -5.13 -11.13
CA GLY A 208 26.29 -5.94 -12.23
C GLY A 208 25.18 -6.36 -13.19
N HIS A 209 24.00 -6.62 -12.62
CA HIS A 209 22.78 -7.01 -13.34
C HIS A 209 21.55 -6.26 -12.81
N LEU A 210 20.56 -6.00 -13.67
CA LEU A 210 19.31 -5.35 -13.25
C LEU A 210 18.58 -6.13 -12.13
N PRO A 211 18.50 -7.45 -12.13
CA PRO A 211 17.89 -8.22 -11.03
C PRO A 211 18.57 -8.05 -9.67
N ASP A 212 19.80 -7.55 -9.63
CA ASP A 212 20.50 -7.24 -8.38
C ASP A 212 19.93 -5.97 -7.73
N THR A 213 19.24 -5.13 -8.50
CA THR A 213 18.53 -3.96 -7.97
C THR A 213 17.17 -4.35 -7.40
N GLY A 214 16.67 -3.58 -6.43
CA GLY A 214 15.31 -3.76 -5.91
C GLY A 214 14.24 -3.60 -6.99
N CYS A 215 14.41 -2.63 -7.88
CA CYS A 215 13.48 -2.36 -8.98
C CYS A 215 13.49 -3.48 -10.04
N GLY A 216 14.67 -3.89 -10.50
CA GLY A 216 14.80 -4.94 -11.52
C GLY A 216 14.24 -6.28 -11.02
N ARG A 217 14.53 -6.66 -9.78
CA ARG A 217 13.95 -7.84 -9.13
C ARG A 217 12.44 -7.78 -9.08
N TYR A 218 11.88 -6.66 -8.61
CA TYR A 218 10.43 -6.46 -8.56
C TYR A 218 9.77 -6.58 -9.94
N LEU A 219 10.35 -5.98 -10.98
CA LEU A 219 9.82 -6.03 -12.35
C LEU A 219 9.84 -7.47 -12.89
N MET A 220 10.90 -8.23 -12.66
CA MET A 220 10.96 -9.63 -13.04
C MET A 220 9.95 -10.50 -12.30
N GLU A 221 9.84 -10.35 -10.98
CA GLU A 221 8.85 -11.06 -10.17
C GLU A 221 7.41 -10.71 -10.59
N ASP A 222 7.13 -9.44 -10.90
CA ASP A 222 5.82 -9.01 -11.38
C ASP A 222 5.48 -9.60 -12.74
N ALA A 223 6.45 -9.65 -13.67
CA ALA A 223 6.27 -10.31 -14.96
C ALA A 223 5.97 -11.80 -14.79
N LEU A 224 6.69 -12.50 -13.90
CA LEU A 224 6.45 -13.92 -13.62
C LEU A 224 5.09 -14.17 -12.96
N ARG A 225 4.66 -13.31 -12.00
CA ARG A 225 3.32 -13.39 -11.42
C ARG A 225 2.23 -13.22 -12.48
N LYS A 226 2.40 -12.25 -13.39
CA LYS A 226 1.48 -12.02 -14.51
C LYS A 226 1.46 -13.20 -15.47
N ALA A 227 2.62 -13.77 -15.80
CA ALA A 227 2.75 -14.94 -16.66
C ALA A 227 2.01 -16.16 -16.06
N ASP A 228 2.25 -16.47 -14.80
CA ASP A 228 1.58 -17.56 -14.08
C ASP A 228 0.06 -17.38 -14.01
N PHE A 229 -0.41 -16.17 -13.71
CA PHE A 229 -1.83 -15.85 -13.73
C PHE A 229 -2.46 -16.10 -15.10
N TRP A 230 -1.83 -15.61 -16.17
CA TRP A 230 -2.38 -15.74 -17.52
C TRP A 230 -2.22 -17.15 -18.09
N SER A 231 -1.16 -17.91 -17.77
CA SER A 231 -1.06 -19.32 -18.11
C SER A 231 -2.26 -20.09 -17.57
N ARG A 232 -2.53 -19.99 -16.27
CA ARG A 232 -3.69 -20.64 -15.64
C ARG A 232 -5.01 -20.19 -16.24
N ARG A 233 -5.15 -18.89 -16.53
CA ARG A 233 -6.38 -18.33 -17.09
C ARG A 233 -6.65 -18.79 -18.51
N LEU A 234 -5.60 -18.97 -19.33
CA LEU A 234 -5.71 -19.52 -20.67
C LEU A 234 -6.04 -21.01 -20.63
N THR A 235 -5.42 -21.78 -19.74
CA THR A 235 -5.72 -23.19 -19.53
C THR A 235 -7.18 -23.39 -19.10
N GLN A 236 -7.65 -22.61 -18.14
CA GLN A 236 -9.06 -22.64 -17.74
C GLN A 236 -10.02 -22.30 -18.90
N ALA A 237 -9.64 -21.31 -19.73
CA ALA A 237 -10.47 -20.97 -20.89
C ALA A 237 -10.52 -22.11 -21.91
N VAL A 238 -9.49 -22.95 -22.02
CA VAL A 238 -9.50 -24.15 -22.87
C VAL A 238 -10.43 -25.22 -22.29
N GLU A 239 -10.43 -25.42 -20.99
CA GLU A 239 -11.39 -26.32 -20.31
C GLU A 239 -12.83 -25.86 -20.53
N ASP A 240 -13.08 -24.54 -20.41
CA ASP A 240 -14.41 -23.93 -20.68
C ASP A 240 -14.87 -24.12 -22.15
N MET A 241 -13.95 -24.42 -23.09
CA MET A 241 -14.26 -24.72 -24.49
C MET A 241 -14.64 -26.19 -24.75
N ALA A 242 -14.47 -27.08 -23.76
CA ALA A 242 -14.70 -28.54 -23.96
C ALA A 242 -16.07 -28.88 -24.54
N ASP A 243 -17.10 -28.16 -24.12
CA ASP A 243 -18.48 -28.36 -24.62
C ASP A 243 -18.77 -27.63 -25.95
N TYR A 244 -17.76 -26.94 -26.53
CA TYR A 244 -17.87 -26.14 -27.75
C TYR A 244 -16.84 -26.55 -28.80
N PRO A 245 -16.98 -27.68 -29.51
CA PRO A 245 -15.95 -28.22 -30.40
C PRO A 245 -15.49 -27.25 -31.51
N ALA A 246 -16.38 -26.40 -32.02
CA ALA A 246 -16.05 -25.41 -33.03
C ALA A 246 -15.13 -24.29 -32.47
N VAL A 247 -15.32 -23.87 -31.20
CA VAL A 247 -14.52 -22.89 -30.52
C VAL A 247 -13.17 -23.52 -30.16
N TYR A 248 -13.17 -24.74 -29.61
CA TYR A 248 -11.96 -25.48 -29.28
C TYR A 248 -11.04 -25.66 -30.49
N LYS A 249 -11.59 -26.14 -31.63
CA LYS A 249 -10.85 -26.31 -32.88
C LYS A 249 -10.21 -24.98 -33.37
N ALA A 250 -10.86 -23.86 -33.14
CA ALA A 250 -10.38 -22.55 -33.63
C ALA A 250 -9.34 -21.91 -32.68
N TYR A 251 -9.46 -22.11 -31.37
CA TYR A 251 -8.71 -21.40 -30.34
C TYR A 251 -7.90 -22.30 -29.41
N GLY A 252 -8.31 -23.53 -29.14
CA GLY A 252 -7.80 -24.39 -28.09
C GLY A 252 -6.30 -24.58 -28.13
N ASP A 253 -5.77 -25.10 -29.26
CA ASP A 253 -4.33 -25.37 -29.41
C ASP A 253 -3.48 -24.10 -29.20
N ARG A 254 -3.96 -22.96 -29.68
CA ARG A 254 -3.25 -21.69 -29.57
C ARG A 254 -3.24 -21.12 -28.16
N PHE A 255 -4.31 -21.34 -27.41
CA PHE A 255 -4.37 -20.99 -25.99
C PHE A 255 -3.42 -21.86 -25.17
N LEU A 256 -3.36 -23.17 -25.49
CA LEU A 256 -2.42 -24.11 -24.85
C LEU A 256 -0.97 -23.77 -25.16
N GLU A 257 -0.64 -23.51 -26.45
CA GLU A 257 0.70 -23.07 -26.85
C GLU A 257 1.13 -21.80 -26.11
N ALA A 258 0.20 -20.83 -25.98
CA ALA A 258 0.48 -19.59 -25.26
C ALA A 258 0.63 -19.82 -23.75
N ALA A 259 -0.21 -20.67 -23.16
CA ALA A 259 -0.12 -21.02 -21.73
C ALA A 259 1.23 -21.70 -21.42
N GLN A 260 1.63 -22.66 -22.24
CA GLN A 260 2.93 -23.34 -22.12
C GLN A 260 4.10 -22.35 -22.29
N ALA A 261 4.02 -21.44 -23.28
CA ALA A 261 5.07 -20.43 -23.46
C ALA A 261 5.19 -19.51 -22.24
N LEU A 262 4.08 -19.18 -21.58
CA LEU A 262 4.07 -18.39 -20.34
C LEU A 262 4.66 -19.16 -19.14
N GLU A 263 4.45 -20.46 -19.05
CA GLU A 263 5.07 -21.31 -18.04
C GLU A 263 6.61 -21.34 -18.20
N HIS A 264 7.09 -21.38 -19.44
CA HIS A 264 8.53 -21.37 -19.73
C HIS A 264 9.21 -19.99 -19.52
N LEU A 265 8.43 -18.91 -19.30
CA LEU A 265 9.03 -17.60 -18.97
C LEU A 265 9.86 -17.64 -17.69
N ARG A 266 9.57 -18.54 -16.74
CA ARG A 266 10.38 -18.72 -15.52
C ARG A 266 11.79 -19.18 -15.87
N ASP A 267 11.93 -20.20 -16.73
CA ASP A 267 13.22 -20.71 -17.15
C ASP A 267 14.04 -19.65 -17.92
N LYS A 268 13.32 -18.75 -18.62
CA LYS A 268 13.93 -17.63 -19.33
C LYS A 268 14.35 -16.49 -18.40
N ALA A 269 13.58 -16.24 -17.33
CA ALA A 269 13.96 -15.29 -16.31
C ALA A 269 15.25 -15.67 -15.58
N GLU A 270 15.51 -16.95 -15.38
CA GLU A 270 16.77 -17.47 -14.82
C GLU A 270 17.98 -17.20 -15.73
N GLN A 271 17.76 -17.02 -17.04
CA GLN A 271 18.78 -16.66 -18.02
C GLN A 271 19.05 -15.14 -18.09
N GLY A 272 18.26 -14.34 -17.41
CA GLY A 272 18.42 -12.90 -17.27
C GLY A 272 17.35 -12.05 -17.97
N TRP A 273 17.53 -10.74 -17.84
CA TRP A 273 16.61 -9.71 -18.32
C TRP A 273 16.27 -9.82 -19.80
N ASP A 274 17.28 -9.85 -20.67
CA ASP A 274 17.10 -9.85 -22.13
C ASP A 274 16.41 -11.12 -22.62
N SER A 275 16.69 -12.26 -21.98
CA SER A 275 16.06 -13.55 -22.31
C SER A 275 14.57 -13.53 -21.99
N LEU A 276 14.15 -12.89 -20.92
CA LEU A 276 12.75 -12.75 -20.54
C LEU A 276 11.98 -11.90 -21.58
N GLY A 277 12.55 -10.77 -21.99
CA GLY A 277 11.95 -9.89 -23.00
C GLY A 277 11.70 -10.56 -24.34
N GLN A 278 12.63 -11.41 -24.79
CA GLN A 278 12.53 -12.15 -26.03
C GLN A 278 11.54 -13.30 -26.00
N ALA A 279 11.24 -13.84 -24.82
CA ALA A 279 10.40 -15.03 -24.65
C ALA A 279 8.89 -14.74 -24.53
N VAL A 280 8.46 -13.47 -24.48
CA VAL A 280 7.04 -13.11 -24.37
C VAL A 280 6.29 -13.62 -25.61
N PRO A 281 5.24 -14.47 -25.44
CA PRO A 281 4.57 -15.09 -26.59
C PRO A 281 3.76 -14.08 -27.39
N VAL A 282 3.82 -14.25 -28.72
CA VAL A 282 3.04 -13.45 -29.67
C VAL A 282 1.86 -14.28 -30.18
N PHE A 283 0.64 -13.81 -29.98
CA PHE A 283 -0.55 -14.50 -30.45
C PHE A 283 -0.72 -14.40 -31.95
N ARG A 284 -0.84 -15.54 -32.60
CA ARG A 284 -1.22 -15.63 -34.01
C ARG A 284 -2.70 -15.30 -34.20
N ARG A 285 -3.09 -14.95 -35.43
CA ARG A 285 -4.48 -14.63 -35.78
C ARG A 285 -5.40 -15.85 -35.49
N MET A 286 -6.49 -15.64 -34.76
CA MET A 286 -7.47 -16.65 -34.43
C MET A 286 -8.37 -17.00 -35.59
N GLY A 287 -8.83 -18.24 -35.67
CA GLY A 287 -9.82 -18.68 -36.65
C GLY A 287 -11.19 -18.04 -36.45
N ALA A 288 -12.02 -18.04 -37.50
CA ALA A 288 -13.39 -17.58 -37.40
C ALA A 288 -14.28 -18.70 -36.86
N VAL A 289 -15.10 -18.39 -35.85
CA VAL A 289 -16.14 -19.30 -35.30
C VAL A 289 -17.52 -18.72 -35.61
N ARG A 290 -18.37 -19.53 -36.21
CA ARG A 290 -19.76 -19.18 -36.58
C ARG A 290 -20.72 -19.98 -35.73
N GLY A 291 -22.00 -19.56 -35.73
CA GLY A 291 -23.11 -20.20 -35.01
C GLY A 291 -23.41 -19.48 -33.68
N ASP A 292 -24.71 -19.23 -33.44
CA ASP A 292 -25.18 -18.52 -32.25
C ASP A 292 -24.99 -19.36 -30.99
N GLU A 293 -25.01 -20.67 -31.10
CA GLU A 293 -24.72 -21.62 -30.02
C GLU A 293 -23.30 -21.48 -29.45
N ASN A 294 -22.38 -21.00 -30.27
CA ASN A 294 -20.98 -20.80 -29.89
C ASN A 294 -20.70 -19.38 -29.37
N ALA A 295 -21.63 -18.44 -29.48
CA ALA A 295 -21.41 -17.00 -29.26
C ALA A 295 -20.92 -16.70 -27.86
N ALA A 296 -21.54 -17.24 -26.82
CA ALA A 296 -21.19 -16.97 -25.43
C ALA A 296 -19.77 -17.45 -25.07
N CYS A 297 -19.40 -18.67 -25.50
CA CYS A 297 -18.05 -19.19 -25.28
C CYS A 297 -17.00 -18.44 -26.08
N ARG A 298 -17.28 -18.22 -27.38
CA ARG A 298 -16.40 -17.43 -28.27
C ARG A 298 -16.10 -16.04 -27.71
N ASP A 299 -17.11 -15.32 -27.24
CA ASP A 299 -16.95 -13.94 -26.81
C ASP A 299 -16.22 -13.87 -25.45
N ARG A 300 -16.46 -14.82 -24.53
CA ARG A 300 -15.64 -14.98 -23.31
C ARG A 300 -14.19 -15.29 -23.64
N SER A 301 -13.94 -16.23 -24.54
CA SER A 301 -12.57 -16.58 -24.95
C SER A 301 -11.83 -15.41 -25.57
N LYS A 302 -12.51 -14.62 -26.43
CA LYS A 302 -11.94 -13.39 -26.99
C LYS A 302 -11.62 -12.36 -25.91
N ALA A 303 -12.49 -12.17 -24.92
CA ALA A 303 -12.25 -11.24 -23.83
C ALA A 303 -11.00 -11.65 -23.01
N VAL A 304 -10.86 -12.93 -22.67
CA VAL A 304 -9.67 -13.48 -22.00
C VAL A 304 -8.41 -13.21 -22.84
N LEU A 305 -8.46 -13.49 -24.13
CA LEU A 305 -7.33 -13.28 -25.05
C LEU A 305 -6.91 -11.81 -25.11
N GLU A 306 -7.85 -10.89 -25.26
CA GLU A 306 -7.53 -9.46 -25.37
C GLU A 306 -6.94 -8.90 -24.05
N GLN A 307 -7.45 -9.33 -22.92
CA GLN A 307 -6.89 -8.96 -21.62
C GLN A 307 -5.48 -9.55 -21.44
N CYS A 308 -5.26 -10.82 -21.82
CA CYS A 308 -3.95 -11.44 -21.81
C CYS A 308 -2.96 -10.68 -22.71
N LYS A 309 -3.34 -10.39 -23.96
CA LYS A 309 -2.50 -9.62 -24.89
C LYS A 309 -2.08 -8.27 -24.32
N LYS A 310 -3.01 -7.56 -23.66
CA LYS A 310 -2.69 -6.28 -23.02
C LYS A 310 -1.62 -6.46 -21.94
N ALA A 311 -1.79 -7.42 -21.04
CA ALA A 311 -0.81 -7.69 -19.99
C ALA A 311 0.55 -8.12 -20.55
N LEU A 312 0.59 -8.94 -21.60
CA LEU A 312 1.84 -9.35 -22.25
C LEU A 312 2.53 -8.20 -22.99
N LYS A 313 1.76 -7.28 -23.56
CA LYS A 313 2.32 -6.06 -24.16
C LYS A 313 3.00 -5.19 -23.12
N ASP A 314 2.45 -5.09 -21.93
CA ASP A 314 3.07 -4.35 -20.81
C ASP A 314 4.38 -5.03 -20.38
N ILE A 315 4.41 -6.37 -20.26
CA ILE A 315 5.63 -7.11 -19.99
C ILE A 315 6.66 -6.89 -21.11
N GLN A 316 6.27 -7.03 -22.36
CA GLN A 316 7.16 -6.82 -23.51
C GLN A 316 7.74 -5.39 -23.53
N ALA A 317 6.95 -4.40 -23.25
CA ALA A 317 7.39 -3.00 -23.17
C ALA A 317 8.43 -2.81 -22.05
N THR A 318 8.21 -3.42 -20.87
CA THR A 318 9.15 -3.34 -19.75
C THR A 318 10.52 -3.94 -20.09
N PHE A 319 10.54 -5.06 -20.80
CA PHE A 319 11.78 -5.80 -21.15
C PHE A 319 12.25 -5.55 -22.59
N SER A 320 11.84 -4.44 -23.22
CA SER A 320 12.18 -4.11 -24.60
C SER A 320 13.57 -3.50 -24.76
N VAL A 321 14.09 -2.87 -23.70
CA VAL A 321 15.41 -2.24 -23.67
C VAL A 321 16.44 -3.24 -23.15
N PRO A 322 17.60 -3.38 -23.81
CA PRO A 322 18.68 -4.26 -23.34
C PRO A 322 19.17 -3.92 -21.94
N GLU A 323 19.56 -4.94 -21.19
CA GLU A 323 20.05 -4.79 -19.81
C GLU A 323 21.24 -3.82 -19.73
N GLU A 324 22.19 -3.93 -20.65
CA GLU A 324 23.40 -3.12 -20.67
C GLU A 324 23.09 -1.61 -20.82
N GLU A 325 22.12 -1.26 -21.68
CA GLU A 325 21.68 0.10 -21.90
C GLU A 325 21.03 0.67 -20.63
N LEU A 326 20.14 -0.08 -19.98
CA LEU A 326 19.50 0.32 -18.73
C LEU A 326 20.50 0.47 -17.58
N LEU A 327 21.51 -0.40 -17.50
CA LEU A 327 22.57 -0.29 -16.50
C LEU A 327 23.42 0.95 -16.71
N GLU A 328 23.68 1.33 -17.96
CA GLU A 328 24.40 2.58 -18.29
C GLU A 328 23.57 3.81 -17.92
N ASP A 329 22.28 3.82 -18.24
CA ASP A 329 21.36 4.89 -17.85
C ASP A 329 21.31 5.04 -16.32
N LEU A 330 21.23 3.93 -15.58
CA LEU A 330 21.26 3.96 -14.11
C LEU A 330 22.58 4.55 -13.57
N ARG A 331 23.73 4.21 -14.15
CA ARG A 331 25.01 4.77 -13.74
C ARG A 331 25.07 6.30 -13.97
N GLN A 332 24.56 6.77 -15.11
CA GLN A 332 24.52 8.20 -15.44
C GLN A 332 23.55 8.97 -14.53
N MET A 333 22.43 8.37 -14.16
CA MET A 333 21.43 8.99 -13.29
C MET A 333 21.80 8.96 -11.79
N ALA A 334 22.61 8.00 -11.37
CA ALA A 334 22.87 7.74 -9.94
C ALA A 334 23.34 8.98 -9.16
N PRO A 335 24.28 9.82 -9.64
CA PRO A 335 24.72 11.00 -8.91
C PRO A 335 23.60 12.01 -8.65
N ALA A 336 22.76 12.29 -9.67
CA ALA A 336 21.61 13.20 -9.52
C ALA A 336 20.54 12.61 -8.56
N MET A 337 20.29 11.31 -8.65
CA MET A 337 19.37 10.62 -7.74
C MET A 337 19.85 10.64 -6.30
N LEU A 338 21.15 10.43 -6.05
CA LEU A 338 21.73 10.52 -4.71
C LEU A 338 21.59 11.94 -4.12
N ALA A 339 21.80 12.96 -4.95
CA ALA A 339 21.58 14.36 -4.54
C ALA A 339 20.10 14.62 -4.21
N LEU A 340 19.17 14.15 -5.04
CA LEU A 340 17.72 14.28 -4.81
C LEU A 340 17.27 13.58 -3.52
N LEU A 341 17.71 12.35 -3.31
CA LEU A 341 17.40 11.59 -2.08
C LEU A 341 17.96 12.29 -0.85
N SER A 342 19.19 12.82 -0.94
CA SER A 342 19.82 13.56 0.15
C SER A 342 19.13 14.89 0.45
N LEU A 343 18.69 15.60 -0.58
CA LEU A 343 17.92 16.85 -0.45
C LEU A 343 16.53 16.55 0.19
N THR A 344 15.88 15.48 -0.24
CA THR A 344 14.59 15.06 0.34
C THR A 344 14.73 14.65 1.80
N ALA A 345 15.77 13.91 2.16
CA ALA A 345 16.05 13.54 3.54
C ALA A 345 16.30 14.79 4.41
N ARG A 346 17.08 15.76 3.92
CA ARG A 346 17.32 17.05 4.59
C ARG A 346 16.04 17.83 4.78
N PHE A 347 15.20 17.90 3.75
CA PHE A 347 13.88 18.52 3.85
C PHE A 347 13.00 17.84 4.90
N THR A 348 12.90 16.51 4.89
CA THR A 348 12.11 15.72 5.84
C THR A 348 12.53 15.99 7.28
N LEU A 349 13.85 15.97 7.55
CA LEU A 349 14.39 16.26 8.88
C LEU A 349 14.09 17.70 9.33
N ARG A 350 14.30 18.69 8.46
CA ARG A 350 14.03 20.11 8.78
C ARG A 350 12.55 20.37 8.99
N TYR A 351 11.70 19.70 8.22
CA TYR A 351 10.25 19.81 8.37
C TYR A 351 9.80 19.20 9.71
N GLN A 352 10.31 18.03 10.07
CA GLN A 352 10.06 17.39 11.36
C GLN A 352 10.53 18.29 12.52
N ALA A 353 11.76 18.82 12.48
CA ALA A 353 12.29 19.70 13.51
C ALA A 353 11.45 20.97 13.67
N GLU A 354 11.00 21.59 12.58
CA GLU A 354 10.16 22.78 12.61
C GLU A 354 8.75 22.49 13.18
N LYS A 355 8.18 21.30 12.91
CA LYS A 355 6.92 20.85 13.53
C LYS A 355 7.07 20.66 15.03
N VAL A 356 8.10 19.95 15.47
CA VAL A 356 8.36 19.70 16.90
C VAL A 356 8.63 21.02 17.64
N ARG A 357 9.43 21.93 17.08
CA ARG A 357 9.69 23.25 17.65
C ARG A 357 8.41 24.08 17.87
N ARG A 358 7.38 23.88 17.05
CA ARG A 358 6.07 24.56 17.15
C ARG A 358 5.05 23.77 17.97
N ASN A 359 5.42 22.64 18.50
CA ASN A 359 4.51 21.69 19.15
C ASN A 359 3.30 21.32 18.27
N VAL A 360 3.56 21.00 16.99
CA VAL A 360 2.53 20.61 16.03
C VAL A 360 2.93 19.30 15.31
N MET A 361 1.94 18.58 14.83
CA MET A 361 2.08 17.38 13.99
C MET A 361 1.19 17.50 12.76
N ASP A 362 1.53 16.84 11.67
CA ASP A 362 0.58 16.54 10.60
C ASP A 362 0.00 15.11 10.77
N PHE A 363 -0.86 14.69 9.84
CA PHE A 363 -1.51 13.38 9.94
C PHE A 363 -0.51 12.22 9.86
N SER A 364 0.50 12.33 9.00
CA SER A 364 1.52 11.27 8.85
C SER A 364 2.37 11.11 10.11
N ASP A 365 2.68 12.22 10.80
CA ASP A 365 3.45 12.16 12.06
C ASP A 365 2.74 11.33 13.12
N GLN A 366 1.40 11.43 13.20
CA GLN A 366 0.65 10.68 14.22
C GLN A 366 0.84 9.18 14.05
N GLU A 367 0.82 8.70 12.80
CA GLU A 367 1.02 7.29 12.49
C GLU A 367 2.48 6.87 12.76
N HIS A 368 3.46 7.66 12.31
CA HIS A 368 4.88 7.35 12.48
C HIS A 368 5.30 7.34 13.95
N TYR A 369 4.92 8.37 14.72
CA TYR A 369 5.24 8.39 16.15
C TYR A 369 4.49 7.32 16.95
N ALA A 370 3.27 6.93 16.53
CA ALA A 370 2.59 5.79 17.13
C ALA A 370 3.34 4.47 16.82
N ILE A 371 3.88 4.30 15.61
CA ILE A 371 4.73 3.16 15.26
C ILE A 371 6.00 3.16 16.12
N ASP A 372 6.65 4.32 16.26
CA ASP A 372 7.89 4.46 17.06
C ASP A 372 7.65 4.16 18.55
N LEU A 373 6.43 4.41 19.08
CA LEU A 373 6.06 4.03 20.44
C LEU A 373 5.75 2.54 20.60
N LEU A 374 5.12 1.96 19.59
CA LEU A 374 4.59 0.58 19.65
C LEU A 374 5.57 -0.48 19.18
N THR A 375 6.66 -0.07 18.51
CA THR A 375 7.64 -0.99 17.94
C THR A 375 9.07 -0.60 18.30
N ASP A 376 9.92 -1.59 18.44
CA ASP A 376 11.36 -1.40 18.58
C ASP A 376 12.04 -1.08 17.22
N GLY A 377 13.35 -0.81 17.23
CA GLY A 377 14.12 -0.56 16.01
C GLY A 377 14.16 -1.72 15.01
N GLN A 378 13.65 -2.91 15.38
CA GLN A 378 13.50 -4.08 14.51
C GLN A 378 12.05 -4.30 14.05
N GLY A 379 11.14 -3.43 14.46
CA GLY A 379 9.70 -3.53 14.16
C GLY A 379 8.97 -4.58 14.99
N GLN A 380 9.55 -5.02 16.11
CA GLN A 380 8.85 -5.90 17.05
C GLN A 380 8.05 -5.05 18.04
N PRO A 381 6.89 -5.55 18.53
CA PRO A 381 6.09 -4.83 19.52
C PRO A 381 6.93 -4.49 20.76
N THR A 382 6.76 -3.28 21.30
CA THR A 382 7.25 -2.90 22.63
C THR A 382 6.29 -3.40 23.71
N ASP A 383 6.79 -3.58 24.93
CA ASP A 383 5.97 -3.95 26.12
C ASP A 383 5.02 -2.81 26.54
#